data_c04ea4e1238cdcfa9b41c071c4827eb6
#
_entry.id   c04ea4e1238cdcfa9b41c071c4827eb6
#
_cell.length_a   1.000
_cell.length_b   1.000
_cell.length_c   1.000
_cell.angle_alpha   90.00
_cell.angle_beta   90.00
_cell.angle_gamma   90.00
#
_symmetry.space_group_name_H-M   'P 1'
#
loop_
_entity.id
_entity.type
_entity.pdbx_description
1 polymer ?
#
loop_
_entity_poly.entity_id
_entity_poly.type
_entity_poly.pdbx_seq_one_letter_code
_entity_poly.pdbx_strand_id
1 'polypeptide(L)'
;VLGGRNDVAEYLVPRLSGLARAVLVLSRAGERKLFCRSAAVLHPEYLDKVPDDDVPLLEDVICTIPIWHLSKYEGALLRCGVRRLVAFSSTSITTKADSMDQKEKDVVRRLQEGERWLESFARSNDVACLIVRPTIIYGGHFNRSIRLVQNMIRILEVFPFHIPENGTRQPIHADDLAQMAVGWINSKVTGVEMVSVAGRDVLSNRSLMELLFRSVGRKLRMLPVRARHVRMLLQYGSWMFRGLLPSPAAIDRLAVDLGQSNDEAIEKFDFAARSFTP
;
A
#
# COMPACT_ATOMS: atom_id res chain seq x y z
N VAL A 1 -9.43 11.14 6.37
CA VAL A 1 -8.73 10.11 5.57
C VAL A 1 -8.88 10.44 4.10
N LEU A 2 -7.77 10.63 3.40
CA LEU A 2 -7.75 10.77 1.94
C LEU A 2 -7.70 9.39 1.29
N GLY A 3 -8.80 8.94 0.69
CA GLY A 3 -8.94 7.62 0.09
C GLY A 3 -9.63 6.63 1.02
N GLY A 4 -10.85 6.24 0.69
CA GLY A 4 -11.65 5.34 1.53
C GLY A 4 -11.80 3.93 0.95
N ARG A 5 -11.14 3.61 -0.19
CA ARG A 5 -11.36 2.36 -0.90
C ARG A 5 -10.06 1.66 -1.27
N ASN A 6 -9.36 1.21 -0.25
CA ASN A 6 -8.17 0.37 -0.35
C ASN A 6 -8.02 -0.44 0.94
N ASP A 7 -7.08 -1.39 0.94
CA ASP A 7 -6.92 -2.33 2.03
C ASP A 7 -6.59 -1.65 3.37
N VAL A 8 -5.74 -0.61 3.36
CA VAL A 8 -5.38 0.10 4.60
C VAL A 8 -6.58 0.88 5.14
N ALA A 9 -7.32 1.57 4.26
CA ALA A 9 -8.50 2.35 4.67
C ALA A 9 -9.60 1.47 5.28
N GLU A 10 -9.71 0.22 4.85
CA GLU A 10 -10.67 -0.76 5.36
C GLU A 10 -10.51 -0.99 6.87
N TYR A 11 -9.27 -1.04 7.36
CA TYR A 11 -8.96 -1.19 8.79
C TYR A 11 -8.81 0.15 9.50
N LEU A 12 -8.33 1.17 8.80
CA LEU A 12 -8.06 2.50 9.35
C LEU A 12 -9.33 3.22 9.78
N VAL A 13 -10.36 3.26 8.91
CA VAL A 13 -11.57 4.04 9.17
C VAL A 13 -12.33 3.55 10.40
N PRO A 14 -12.58 2.24 10.61
CA PRO A 14 -13.18 1.74 11.86
C PRO A 14 -12.35 2.08 13.10
N ARG A 15 -11.02 1.96 13.05
CA ARG A 15 -10.14 2.30 14.19
C ARG A 15 -10.24 3.76 14.58
N LEU A 16 -10.20 4.67 13.59
CA LEU A 16 -10.35 6.10 13.84
C LEU A 16 -11.74 6.44 14.38
N SER A 17 -12.79 5.81 13.86
CA SER A 17 -14.16 6.04 14.34
C SER A 17 -14.37 5.62 15.81
N GLY A 18 -13.55 4.72 16.34
CA GLY A 18 -13.54 4.35 17.76
C GLY A 18 -12.75 5.31 18.65
N LEU A 19 -11.87 6.13 18.08
CA LEU A 19 -10.94 6.99 18.82
C LEU A 19 -11.21 8.49 18.65
N ALA A 20 -11.68 8.91 17.48
CA ALA A 20 -11.89 10.30 17.13
C ALA A 20 -13.35 10.76 17.33
N ARG A 21 -13.51 12.05 17.63
CA ARG A 21 -14.86 12.67 17.73
C ARG A 21 -15.59 12.71 16.38
N ALA A 22 -14.84 12.89 15.31
CA ALA A 22 -15.36 12.87 13.94
C ALA A 22 -14.29 12.30 12.99
N VAL A 23 -14.72 11.49 12.04
CA VAL A 23 -13.87 10.97 10.95
C VAL A 23 -14.47 11.39 9.63
N LEU A 24 -13.69 12.14 8.85
CA LEU A 24 -14.04 12.52 7.50
C LEU A 24 -13.27 11.67 6.50
N VAL A 25 -13.96 11.03 5.58
CA VAL A 25 -13.36 10.24 4.51
C VAL A 25 -13.61 10.90 3.17
N LEU A 26 -12.54 11.33 2.49
CA LEU A 26 -12.62 11.84 1.13
C LEU A 26 -12.47 10.69 0.14
N SER A 27 -13.55 10.33 -0.54
CA SER A 27 -13.59 9.20 -1.47
C SER A 27 -14.45 9.48 -2.69
N ARG A 28 -13.94 9.14 -3.87
CA ARG A 28 -14.71 9.17 -5.13
C ARG A 28 -15.78 8.07 -5.23
N ALA A 29 -15.76 7.12 -4.30
CA ALA A 29 -16.60 5.93 -4.37
C ALA A 29 -17.99 6.10 -3.74
N GLY A 30 -18.25 7.19 -3.02
CA GLY A 30 -19.48 7.43 -2.27
C GLY A 30 -19.64 6.49 -1.05
N GLU A 31 -20.64 6.79 -0.21
CA GLU A 31 -20.85 6.13 1.10
C GLU A 31 -21.14 4.63 1.02
N ARG A 32 -21.92 4.20 0.03
CA ARG A 32 -22.39 2.80 -0.09
C ARG A 32 -21.24 1.78 -0.29
N LYS A 33 -20.03 2.24 -0.55
CA LYS A 33 -18.86 1.39 -0.84
C LYS A 33 -17.80 1.45 0.25
N LEU A 34 -18.08 2.08 1.37
CA LEU A 34 -17.20 2.13 2.54
C LEU A 34 -17.64 1.11 3.58
N PHE A 35 -16.65 0.56 4.28
CA PHE A 35 -16.85 -0.47 5.31
C PHE A 35 -17.29 0.09 6.67
N CYS A 36 -17.38 1.41 6.81
CA CYS A 36 -17.75 2.05 8.06
C CYS A 36 -18.91 3.04 7.87
N ARG A 37 -19.96 2.87 8.69
CA ARG A 37 -21.14 3.74 8.68
C ARG A 37 -21.02 4.97 9.58
N SER A 38 -20.01 5.02 10.44
CA SER A 38 -19.81 6.10 11.43
C SER A 38 -18.91 7.23 10.94
N ALA A 39 -18.39 7.17 9.71
CA ALA A 39 -17.59 8.23 9.12
C ALA A 39 -18.40 9.03 8.11
N ALA A 40 -18.29 10.35 8.15
CA ALA A 40 -18.82 11.19 7.08
C ALA A 40 -17.98 11.00 5.80
N VAL A 41 -18.63 10.81 4.67
CA VAL A 41 -17.98 10.59 3.38
C VAL A 41 -18.28 11.72 2.43
N LEU A 42 -17.23 12.38 1.96
CA LEU A 42 -17.35 13.49 1.01
C LEU A 42 -16.58 13.17 -0.27
N HIS A 43 -17.05 13.74 -1.37
CA HIS A 43 -16.26 13.75 -2.61
C HIS A 43 -15.04 14.65 -2.43
N PRO A 44 -13.85 14.28 -2.97
CA PRO A 44 -12.64 15.09 -2.80
C PRO A 44 -12.78 16.55 -3.24
N GLU A 45 -13.54 16.80 -4.31
CA GLU A 45 -13.84 18.16 -4.80
C GLU A 45 -14.70 19.01 -3.86
N TYR A 46 -15.25 18.40 -2.80
CA TYR A 46 -16.03 19.14 -1.83
C TYR A 46 -15.19 20.21 -1.15
N LEU A 47 -13.97 19.88 -0.75
CA LEU A 47 -13.07 20.82 -0.07
C LEU A 47 -12.67 22.01 -0.95
N ASP A 48 -12.69 21.86 -2.27
CA ASP A 48 -12.39 22.96 -3.21
C ASP A 48 -13.56 23.90 -3.41
N LYS A 49 -14.79 23.48 -3.07
CA LYS A 49 -16.05 24.20 -3.32
C LYS A 49 -16.66 24.83 -2.08
N VAL A 50 -16.20 24.42 -0.89
CA VAL A 50 -16.71 24.93 0.39
C VAL A 50 -16.17 26.33 0.62
N PRO A 51 -17.01 27.31 1.04
CA PRO A 51 -16.56 28.64 1.49
C PRO A 51 -15.55 28.52 2.63
N ASP A 52 -14.63 29.47 2.75
CA ASP A 52 -13.55 29.40 3.73
C ASP A 52 -14.05 29.30 5.18
N ASP A 53 -15.18 29.97 5.50
CA ASP A 53 -15.79 29.92 6.82
C ASP A 53 -16.40 28.54 7.17
N ASP A 54 -16.70 27.73 6.18
CA ASP A 54 -17.33 26.40 6.33
C ASP A 54 -16.33 25.24 6.18
N VAL A 55 -15.05 25.53 5.94
CA VAL A 55 -14.02 24.49 5.80
C VAL A 55 -13.77 23.80 7.14
N PRO A 56 -13.93 22.47 7.21
CA PRO A 56 -13.68 21.76 8.47
C PRO A 56 -12.20 21.82 8.85
N LEU A 57 -11.91 22.09 10.12
CA LEU A 57 -10.56 21.94 10.67
C LEU A 57 -10.21 20.45 10.73
N LEU A 58 -9.17 20.05 10.01
CA LEU A 58 -8.69 18.68 9.92
C LEU A 58 -7.21 18.65 10.27
N GLU A 59 -6.90 18.76 11.56
CA GLU A 59 -5.52 18.79 12.04
C GLU A 59 -4.73 17.53 11.65
N ASP A 60 -5.41 16.38 11.65
CA ASP A 60 -4.83 15.07 11.37
C ASP A 60 -5.32 14.50 10.05
N VAL A 61 -4.41 14.20 9.15
CA VAL A 61 -4.72 13.61 7.85
C VAL A 61 -3.96 12.32 7.64
N ILE A 62 -4.65 11.24 7.27
CA ILE A 62 -4.04 10.00 6.82
C ILE A 62 -4.39 9.79 5.34
N CYS A 63 -3.36 9.74 4.50
CA CYS A 63 -3.49 9.60 3.06
C CYS A 63 -3.25 8.17 2.64
N THR A 64 -4.27 7.51 2.12
CA THR A 64 -4.20 6.14 1.59
C THR A 64 -4.33 6.08 0.06
N ILE A 65 -4.43 7.23 -0.62
CA ILE A 65 -4.29 7.32 -2.07
C ILE A 65 -2.80 7.28 -2.45
N PRO A 66 -2.46 6.98 -3.72
CA PRO A 66 -1.07 7.04 -4.15
C PRO A 66 -0.44 8.42 -3.87
N ILE A 67 0.74 8.42 -3.21
CA ILE A 67 1.39 9.63 -2.68
C ILE A 67 1.58 10.74 -3.71
N TRP A 68 1.80 10.40 -4.98
CA TRP A 68 1.96 11.37 -6.09
C TRP A 68 0.67 12.15 -6.45
N HIS A 69 -0.46 11.81 -5.83
CA HIS A 69 -1.69 12.58 -5.99
C HIS A 69 -1.89 13.62 -4.90
N LEU A 70 -1.09 13.61 -3.83
CA LEU A 70 -1.25 14.53 -2.70
C LEU A 70 -1.07 15.99 -3.11
N SER A 71 -0.18 16.31 -4.03
CA SER A 71 0.03 17.67 -4.51
C SER A 71 -1.22 18.37 -5.03
N LYS A 72 -2.18 17.58 -5.53
CA LYS A 72 -3.47 18.09 -6.01
C LYS A 72 -4.38 18.64 -4.88
N TYR A 73 -4.09 18.26 -3.65
CA TYR A 73 -4.86 18.62 -2.46
C TYR A 73 -4.15 19.67 -1.60
N GLU A 74 -3.06 20.26 -2.08
CA GLU A 74 -2.26 21.24 -1.32
C GLU A 74 -3.13 22.38 -0.75
N GLY A 75 -3.89 23.06 -1.59
CA GLY A 75 -4.79 24.13 -1.16
C GLY A 75 -5.81 23.67 -0.13
N ALA A 76 -6.41 22.49 -0.32
CA ALA A 76 -7.36 21.92 0.62
C ALA A 76 -6.70 21.56 1.97
N LEU A 77 -5.48 21.01 1.97
CA LEU A 77 -4.73 20.68 3.18
C LEU A 77 -4.41 21.95 3.99
N LEU A 78 -3.99 23.03 3.31
CA LEU A 78 -3.71 24.31 3.96
C LEU A 78 -4.97 24.94 4.54
N ARG A 79 -6.06 24.99 3.78
CA ARG A 79 -7.34 25.54 4.24
C ARG A 79 -7.93 24.78 5.43
N CYS A 80 -7.75 23.45 5.47
CA CYS A 80 -8.16 22.61 6.59
C CYS A 80 -7.28 22.74 7.84
N GLY A 81 -6.17 23.47 7.79
CA GLY A 81 -5.27 23.68 8.93
C GLY A 81 -4.54 22.40 9.34
N VAL A 82 -4.13 21.57 8.37
CA VAL A 82 -3.44 20.29 8.64
C VAL A 82 -2.13 20.53 9.38
N ARG A 83 -1.95 19.83 10.49
CA ARG A 83 -0.75 19.85 11.34
C ARG A 83 0.01 18.54 11.31
N ARG A 84 -0.67 17.42 11.04
CA ARG A 84 -0.09 16.08 11.05
C ARG A 84 -0.58 15.28 9.86
N LEU A 85 0.35 14.67 9.13
CA LEU A 85 0.04 13.95 7.91
C LEU A 85 0.79 12.62 7.84
N VAL A 86 0.07 11.51 7.65
CA VAL A 86 0.64 10.21 7.33
C VAL A 86 0.34 9.87 5.88
N ALA A 87 1.35 9.47 5.11
CA ALA A 87 1.17 9.02 3.73
C ALA A 87 1.88 7.70 3.46
N PHE A 88 1.28 6.89 2.60
CA PHE A 88 1.86 5.62 2.17
C PHE A 88 2.51 5.76 0.79
N SER A 89 3.81 5.48 0.75
CA SER A 89 4.63 5.29 -0.42
C SER A 89 4.79 3.79 -0.73
N SER A 90 5.98 3.33 -1.11
CA SER A 90 6.25 1.91 -1.36
C SER A 90 7.75 1.62 -1.37
N THR A 91 8.17 0.45 -0.87
CA THR A 91 9.53 -0.07 -1.07
C THR A 91 9.87 -0.29 -2.55
N SER A 92 8.90 -0.20 -3.47
CA SER A 92 9.16 -0.21 -4.92
C SER A 92 10.14 0.87 -5.36
N ILE A 93 10.29 1.95 -4.59
CA ILE A 93 11.25 3.03 -4.86
C ILE A 93 12.69 2.52 -4.92
N THR A 94 13.02 1.56 -4.08
CA THR A 94 14.35 0.92 -4.03
C THR A 94 14.38 -0.39 -4.81
N THR A 95 13.38 -1.25 -4.61
CA THR A 95 13.34 -2.60 -5.20
C THR A 95 13.11 -2.62 -6.71
N LYS A 96 12.71 -1.50 -7.31
CA LYS A 96 12.50 -1.34 -8.76
C LYS A 96 13.37 -0.24 -9.36
N ALA A 97 14.32 0.32 -8.62
CA ALA A 97 15.17 1.42 -9.10
C ALA A 97 15.89 1.05 -10.42
N ASP A 98 16.41 -0.16 -10.51
CA ASP A 98 17.18 -0.67 -11.65
C ASP A 98 16.32 -1.45 -12.66
N SER A 99 14.99 -1.36 -12.57
CA SER A 99 14.11 -2.05 -13.52
C SER A 99 14.30 -1.52 -14.94
N MET A 100 14.35 -2.43 -15.93
CA MET A 100 14.37 -2.06 -17.34
C MET A 100 12.96 -1.78 -17.89
N ASP A 101 11.90 -2.13 -17.16
CA ASP A 101 10.50 -1.90 -17.56
C ASP A 101 10.13 -0.42 -17.39
N GLN A 102 9.71 0.22 -18.48
CA GLN A 102 9.36 1.64 -18.48
C GLN A 102 8.19 1.97 -17.52
N LYS A 103 7.21 1.08 -17.38
CA LYS A 103 6.07 1.29 -16.47
C LYS A 103 6.55 1.26 -15.01
N GLU A 104 7.51 0.42 -14.69
CA GLU A 104 8.08 0.37 -13.35
C GLU A 104 8.95 1.60 -13.04
N LYS A 105 9.76 2.05 -14.02
CA LYS A 105 10.49 3.34 -13.91
C LYS A 105 9.54 4.51 -13.67
N ASP A 106 8.41 4.55 -14.37
CA ASP A 106 7.41 5.59 -14.19
C ASP A 106 6.77 5.54 -12.79
N VAL A 107 6.55 4.35 -12.24
CA VAL A 107 6.05 4.21 -10.86
C VAL A 107 7.09 4.71 -9.87
N VAL A 108 8.36 4.31 -10.01
CA VAL A 108 9.47 4.77 -9.14
C VAL A 108 9.57 6.29 -9.18
N ARG A 109 9.61 6.89 -10.38
CA ARG A 109 9.66 8.34 -10.56
C ARG A 109 8.52 9.05 -9.85
N ARG A 110 7.27 8.58 -10.04
CA ARG A 110 6.09 9.16 -9.38
C ARG A 110 6.15 9.05 -7.85
N LEU A 111 6.60 7.92 -7.32
CA LEU A 111 6.80 7.76 -5.88
C LEU A 111 7.82 8.78 -5.36
N GLN A 112 8.97 8.92 -6.03
CA GLN A 112 10.02 9.87 -5.67
C GLN A 112 9.53 11.33 -5.74
N GLU A 113 8.76 11.68 -6.77
CA GLU A 113 8.16 13.00 -6.93
C GLU A 113 7.16 13.29 -5.80
N GLY A 114 6.32 12.29 -5.45
CA GLY A 114 5.34 12.42 -4.38
C GLY A 114 5.98 12.57 -3.00
N GLU A 115 7.03 11.79 -2.70
CA GLU A 115 7.77 11.92 -1.44
C GLU A 115 8.46 13.27 -1.33
N ARG A 116 9.20 13.70 -2.37
CA ARG A 116 9.86 15.02 -2.38
C ARG A 116 8.88 16.17 -2.21
N TRP A 117 7.74 16.10 -2.91
CA TRP A 117 6.70 17.11 -2.74
C TRP A 117 6.20 17.16 -1.29
N LEU A 118 5.91 15.98 -0.71
CA LEU A 118 5.37 15.91 0.66
C LEU A 118 6.38 16.39 1.70
N GLU A 119 7.66 16.04 1.57
CA GLU A 119 8.72 16.57 2.44
C GLU A 119 8.82 18.10 2.35
N SER A 120 8.80 18.65 1.14
CA SER A 120 8.84 20.10 0.94
C SER A 120 7.61 20.79 1.53
N PHE A 121 6.43 20.26 1.26
CA PHE A 121 5.15 20.76 1.81
C PHE A 121 5.17 20.77 3.34
N ALA A 122 5.56 19.65 3.94
CA ALA A 122 5.57 19.49 5.39
C ALA A 122 6.54 20.48 6.07
N ARG A 123 7.75 20.63 5.52
CA ARG A 123 8.76 21.57 6.06
C ARG A 123 8.34 23.03 5.88
N SER A 124 7.75 23.39 4.74
CA SER A 124 7.35 24.79 4.44
C SER A 124 6.15 25.25 5.27
N ASN A 125 5.31 24.32 5.75
CA ASN A 125 4.07 24.63 6.45
C ASN A 125 4.05 24.15 7.92
N ASP A 126 5.21 23.76 8.47
CA ASP A 126 5.34 23.24 9.85
C ASP A 126 4.38 22.08 10.15
N VAL A 127 4.23 21.16 9.18
CA VAL A 127 3.39 19.96 9.28
C VAL A 127 4.27 18.79 9.72
N ALA A 128 3.94 18.13 10.82
CA ALA A 128 4.54 16.85 11.18
C ALA A 128 4.11 15.78 10.16
N CYS A 129 5.06 15.04 9.61
CA CYS A 129 4.77 14.11 8.52
C CYS A 129 5.45 12.75 8.71
N LEU A 130 4.71 11.67 8.47
CA LEU A 130 5.23 10.32 8.36
C LEU A 130 5.01 9.77 6.95
N ILE A 131 6.10 9.41 6.27
CA ILE A 131 6.08 8.70 4.99
C ILE A 131 6.40 7.23 5.25
N VAL A 132 5.42 6.36 5.05
CA VAL A 132 5.57 4.91 5.23
C VAL A 132 5.81 4.26 3.87
N ARG A 133 6.89 3.48 3.77
CA ARG A 133 7.22 2.65 2.59
C ARG A 133 6.95 1.18 2.89
N PRO A 134 5.74 0.68 2.69
CA PRO A 134 5.42 -0.73 2.93
C PRO A 134 5.97 -1.63 1.83
N THR A 135 6.20 -2.88 2.18
CA THR A 135 6.37 -4.00 1.26
C THR A 135 5.01 -4.40 0.64
N ILE A 136 4.88 -5.64 0.13
CA ILE A 136 3.62 -6.13 -0.44
C ILE A 136 2.52 -6.14 0.63
N ILE A 137 1.51 -5.31 0.45
CA ILE A 137 0.38 -5.22 1.38
C ILE A 137 -0.60 -6.36 1.10
N TYR A 138 -1.16 -6.97 2.15
CA TYR A 138 -2.20 -8.00 2.06
C TYR A 138 -3.26 -7.84 3.17
N GLY A 139 -4.30 -8.69 3.17
CA GLY A 139 -5.30 -8.80 4.25
C GLY A 139 -6.57 -8.01 4.04
N GLY A 140 -6.70 -7.20 2.98
CA GLY A 140 -7.90 -6.46 2.65
C GLY A 140 -8.67 -7.01 1.44
N HIS A 141 -9.86 -6.46 1.22
CA HIS A 141 -10.72 -6.86 0.10
C HIS A 141 -10.23 -6.31 -1.25
N PHE A 142 -9.38 -5.28 -1.26
CA PHE A 142 -8.85 -4.65 -2.47
C PHE A 142 -7.49 -5.21 -2.91
N ASN A 143 -6.88 -6.08 -2.12
CA ASN A 143 -5.60 -6.70 -2.43
C ASN A 143 -5.69 -7.49 -3.75
N ARG A 144 -5.11 -6.91 -4.81
CA ARG A 144 -5.10 -7.55 -6.12
C ARG A 144 -4.00 -8.61 -6.24
N SER A 145 -2.84 -8.42 -5.59
CA SER A 145 -1.67 -9.26 -5.81
C SER A 145 -1.84 -10.66 -5.22
N ILE A 146 -2.11 -10.77 -3.93
CA ILE A 146 -2.30 -12.07 -3.25
C ILE A 146 -3.58 -12.74 -3.74
N ARG A 147 -4.70 -12.01 -3.82
CA ARG A 147 -5.98 -12.58 -4.31
C ARG A 147 -5.93 -13.03 -5.76
N LEU A 148 -5.17 -12.35 -6.61
CA LEU A 148 -4.97 -12.81 -7.99
C LEU A 148 -4.31 -14.19 -8.00
N VAL A 149 -3.24 -14.38 -7.24
CA VAL A 149 -2.56 -15.67 -7.12
C VAL A 149 -3.49 -16.73 -6.53
N GLN A 150 -4.21 -16.42 -5.45
CA GLN A 150 -5.19 -17.34 -4.86
C GLN A 150 -6.29 -17.72 -5.86
N ASN A 151 -6.82 -16.77 -6.64
CA ASN A 151 -7.83 -17.06 -7.66
C ASN A 151 -7.27 -17.92 -8.79
N MET A 152 -6.03 -17.67 -9.23
CA MET A 152 -5.35 -18.53 -10.20
C MET A 152 -5.22 -19.97 -9.65
N ILE A 153 -4.81 -20.13 -8.39
CA ILE A 153 -4.70 -21.44 -7.75
C ILE A 153 -6.09 -22.14 -7.68
N ARG A 154 -7.15 -21.39 -7.32
CA ARG A 154 -8.53 -21.96 -7.27
C ARG A 154 -9.00 -22.46 -8.63
N ILE A 155 -8.71 -21.72 -9.71
CA ILE A 155 -9.18 -22.03 -11.06
C ILE A 155 -8.32 -23.12 -11.71
N LEU A 156 -7.00 -22.98 -11.65
CA LEU A 156 -6.07 -23.83 -12.37
C LEU A 156 -5.63 -25.07 -11.56
N GLU A 157 -5.79 -25.04 -10.23
CA GLU A 157 -5.30 -26.02 -9.26
C GLU A 157 -3.79 -26.24 -9.27
N VAL A 158 -3.08 -25.51 -10.13
CA VAL A 158 -1.63 -25.50 -10.28
C VAL A 158 -1.14 -24.06 -10.46
N PHE A 159 0.09 -23.82 -10.09
CA PHE A 159 0.75 -22.56 -10.45
C PHE A 159 1.40 -22.73 -11.84
N PRO A 160 1.17 -21.80 -12.79
CA PRO A 160 1.45 -22.05 -14.21
C PRO A 160 2.92 -22.02 -14.57
N PHE A 161 3.85 -21.85 -13.61
CA PHE A 161 5.28 -21.89 -13.85
C PHE A 161 6.06 -22.25 -12.58
N HIS A 162 7.32 -22.66 -12.78
CA HIS A 162 8.25 -22.89 -11.69
C HIS A 162 8.78 -21.56 -11.14
N ILE A 163 8.58 -21.34 -9.85
CA ILE A 163 9.10 -20.16 -9.15
C ILE A 163 10.49 -20.53 -8.63
N PRO A 164 11.51 -19.68 -8.84
CA PRO A 164 12.84 -19.88 -8.23
C PRO A 164 12.71 -20.01 -6.70
N GLU A 165 13.43 -20.95 -6.12
CA GLU A 165 13.46 -21.10 -4.65
C GLU A 165 14.15 -19.91 -3.98
N ASN A 166 15.10 -19.30 -4.70
CA ASN A 166 15.79 -18.08 -4.27
C ASN A 166 14.83 -16.89 -4.29
N GLY A 167 15.14 -15.91 -3.48
CA GLY A 167 14.35 -14.69 -3.34
C GLY A 167 13.32 -14.78 -2.24
N THR A 168 13.32 -13.75 -1.44
CA THR A 168 12.44 -13.62 -0.27
C THR A 168 11.40 -12.54 -0.46
N ARG A 169 10.27 -12.71 0.23
CA ARG A 169 9.15 -11.77 0.29
C ARG A 169 8.75 -11.60 1.74
N GLN A 170 8.29 -10.41 2.06
CA GLN A 170 7.91 -10.06 3.42
C GLN A 170 6.58 -9.30 3.38
N PRO A 171 5.45 -9.98 3.10
CA PRO A 171 4.16 -9.33 2.99
C PRO A 171 3.72 -8.73 4.33
N ILE A 172 3.20 -7.50 4.30
CA ILE A 172 2.70 -6.78 5.47
C ILE A 172 1.18 -6.71 5.46
N HIS A 173 0.55 -6.91 6.62
CA HIS A 173 -0.89 -6.86 6.73
C HIS A 173 -1.39 -5.39 6.76
N ALA A 174 -2.47 -5.11 6.02
CA ALA A 174 -3.04 -3.76 5.93
C ALA A 174 -3.47 -3.19 7.28
N ASP A 175 -3.91 -4.04 8.21
CA ASP A 175 -4.29 -3.63 9.56
C ASP A 175 -3.07 -3.19 10.41
N ASP A 176 -1.89 -3.79 10.21
CA ASP A 176 -0.67 -3.37 10.91
C ASP A 176 -0.26 -1.96 10.47
N LEU A 177 -0.41 -1.66 9.18
CA LEU A 177 -0.20 -0.32 8.63
C LEU A 177 -1.22 0.68 9.19
N ALA A 178 -2.48 0.28 9.28
CA ALA A 178 -3.53 1.12 9.87
C ALA A 178 -3.24 1.41 11.35
N GLN A 179 -2.83 0.40 12.12
CA GLN A 179 -2.43 0.56 13.52
C GLN A 179 -1.24 1.50 13.68
N MET A 180 -0.19 1.33 12.86
CA MET A 180 0.98 2.20 12.85
C MET A 180 0.59 3.66 12.57
N ALA A 181 -0.22 3.90 11.54
CA ALA A 181 -0.66 5.25 11.18
C ALA A 181 -1.45 5.92 12.31
N VAL A 182 -2.35 5.17 12.96
CA VAL A 182 -3.11 5.67 14.12
C VAL A 182 -2.21 5.92 15.32
N GLY A 183 -1.26 5.03 15.60
CA GLY A 183 -0.27 5.20 16.67
C GLY A 183 0.55 6.47 16.48
N TRP A 184 1.04 6.70 15.25
CA TRP A 184 1.83 7.89 14.95
C TRP A 184 1.00 9.19 15.06
N ILE A 185 -0.23 9.21 14.56
CA ILE A 185 -1.13 10.38 14.71
C ILE A 185 -1.34 10.75 16.20
N ASN A 186 -1.37 9.77 17.08
CA ASN A 186 -1.53 10.00 18.52
C ASN A 186 -0.21 10.24 19.27
N SER A 187 0.93 10.13 18.60
CA SER A 187 2.25 10.38 19.19
C SER A 187 2.55 11.88 19.24
N LYS A 188 3.65 12.25 19.91
CA LYS A 188 4.17 13.62 19.95
C LYS A 188 5.32 13.86 18.97
N VAL A 189 5.50 12.97 17.99
CA VAL A 189 6.57 13.10 16.99
C VAL A 189 6.31 14.34 16.15
N THR A 190 7.37 15.11 15.90
CA THR A 190 7.36 16.33 15.08
C THR A 190 8.32 16.18 13.90
N GLY A 191 8.22 17.07 12.94
CA GLY A 191 9.07 17.06 11.75
C GLY A 191 8.67 16.02 10.72
N VAL A 192 9.60 15.67 9.85
CA VAL A 192 9.38 14.74 8.73
C VAL A 192 10.14 13.45 8.99
N GLU A 193 9.40 12.35 9.12
CA GLU A 193 9.92 11.01 9.28
C GLU A 193 9.60 10.16 8.05
N MET A 194 10.52 9.27 7.69
CA MET A 194 10.36 8.31 6.60
C MET A 194 10.82 6.94 7.06
N VAL A 195 10.00 5.91 6.87
CA VAL A 195 10.31 4.56 7.33
C VAL A 195 9.86 3.51 6.34
N SER A 196 10.70 2.49 6.14
CA SER A 196 10.33 1.27 5.41
C SER A 196 9.78 0.25 6.40
N VAL A 197 8.68 -0.41 6.05
CA VAL A 197 8.03 -1.41 6.90
C VAL A 197 7.67 -2.66 6.13
N ALA A 198 7.79 -3.79 6.79
CA ALA A 198 7.53 -5.11 6.22
C ALA A 198 6.75 -5.98 7.22
N GLY A 199 6.17 -7.08 6.74
CA GLY A 199 5.58 -8.08 7.61
C GLY A 199 6.62 -8.74 8.50
N ARG A 200 6.17 -9.52 9.48
CA ARG A 200 7.06 -10.21 10.42
C ARG A 200 7.90 -11.29 9.75
N ASP A 201 7.27 -12.07 8.85
CA ASP A 201 7.88 -13.29 8.32
C ASP A 201 8.60 -12.98 7.00
N VAL A 202 9.89 -13.31 6.97
CA VAL A 202 10.67 -13.36 5.73
C VAL A 202 10.45 -14.73 5.08
N LEU A 203 9.66 -14.74 4.01
CA LEU A 203 9.23 -15.97 3.34
C LEU A 203 10.01 -16.18 2.04
N SER A 204 10.56 -17.39 1.85
CA SER A 204 10.99 -17.78 0.51
C SER A 204 9.80 -17.80 -0.45
N ASN A 205 10.06 -17.65 -1.73
CA ASN A 205 8.99 -17.76 -2.74
C ASN A 205 8.22 -19.08 -2.61
N ARG A 206 8.92 -20.19 -2.30
CA ARG A 206 8.31 -21.49 -2.08
C ARG A 206 7.39 -21.48 -0.87
N SER A 207 7.87 -21.01 0.28
CA SER A 207 7.07 -20.93 1.51
C SER A 207 5.84 -20.05 1.33
N LEU A 208 5.99 -18.90 0.65
CA LEU A 208 4.86 -18.04 0.31
C LEU A 208 3.81 -18.77 -0.53
N MET A 209 4.24 -19.49 -1.57
CA MET A 209 3.32 -20.25 -2.42
C MET A 209 2.66 -21.41 -1.67
N GLU A 210 3.38 -22.13 -0.81
CA GLU A 210 2.80 -23.18 0.04
C GLU A 210 1.69 -22.63 0.93
N LEU A 211 1.90 -21.48 1.57
CA LEU A 211 0.89 -20.80 2.39
C LEU A 211 -0.32 -20.37 1.56
N LEU A 212 -0.10 -19.83 0.35
CA LEU A 212 -1.18 -19.45 -0.56
C LEU A 212 -2.01 -20.66 -1.03
N PHE A 213 -1.36 -21.78 -1.36
CA PHE A 213 -2.05 -23.01 -1.73
C PHE A 213 -2.86 -23.56 -0.56
N ARG A 214 -2.28 -23.59 0.65
CA ARG A 214 -2.97 -24.02 1.88
C ARG A 214 -4.21 -23.15 2.18
N SER A 215 -4.10 -21.83 2.00
CA SER A 215 -5.22 -20.89 2.26
C SER A 215 -6.44 -21.14 1.37
N VAL A 216 -6.25 -21.79 0.23
CA VAL A 216 -7.34 -22.17 -0.69
C VAL A 216 -7.66 -23.68 -0.63
N GLY A 217 -7.15 -24.41 0.38
CA GLY A 217 -7.41 -25.83 0.59
C GLY A 217 -6.74 -26.76 -0.44
N ARG A 218 -5.63 -26.32 -1.05
CA ARG A 218 -4.91 -27.09 -2.07
C ARG A 218 -3.47 -27.39 -1.64
N LYS A 219 -2.89 -28.45 -2.21
CA LYS A 219 -1.46 -28.76 -2.08
C LYS A 219 -0.69 -28.03 -3.18
N LEU A 220 0.54 -27.59 -2.85
CA LEU A 220 1.42 -26.93 -3.82
C LEU A 220 1.67 -27.82 -5.05
N ARG A 221 1.30 -27.28 -6.21
CA ARG A 221 1.59 -27.86 -7.51
C ARG A 221 2.06 -26.76 -8.46
N MET A 222 3.28 -26.90 -8.97
CA MET A 222 3.88 -25.97 -9.93
C MET A 222 4.17 -26.70 -11.23
N LEU A 223 3.85 -26.08 -12.36
CA LEU A 223 4.22 -26.63 -13.66
C LEU A 223 5.71 -26.35 -13.92
N PRO A 224 6.46 -27.32 -14.49
CA PRO A 224 7.89 -27.15 -14.78
C PRO A 224 8.12 -26.31 -16.05
N VAL A 225 7.40 -25.18 -16.16
CA VAL A 225 7.55 -24.27 -17.30
C VAL A 225 8.67 -23.28 -17.01
N ARG A 226 9.63 -23.18 -17.91
CA ARG A 226 10.76 -22.26 -17.76
C ARG A 226 10.29 -20.81 -17.82
N ALA A 227 10.86 -19.96 -16.98
CA ALA A 227 10.55 -18.53 -16.87
C ALA A 227 10.52 -17.78 -18.23
N ARG A 228 11.40 -18.18 -19.19
CA ARG A 228 11.42 -17.61 -20.56
C ARG A 228 10.10 -17.77 -21.33
N HIS A 229 9.43 -18.92 -21.19
CA HIS A 229 8.17 -19.16 -21.88
C HIS A 229 7.03 -18.41 -21.21
N VAL A 230 7.08 -18.30 -19.89
CA VAL A 230 6.12 -17.48 -19.13
C VAL A 230 6.27 -16.00 -19.47
N ARG A 231 7.51 -15.50 -19.56
CA ARG A 231 7.78 -14.12 -20.01
C ARG A 231 7.17 -13.87 -21.39
N MET A 232 7.36 -14.79 -22.35
CA MET A 232 6.81 -14.70 -23.69
C MET A 232 5.26 -14.69 -23.66
N LEU A 233 4.65 -15.59 -22.87
CA LEU A 233 3.20 -15.65 -22.69
C LEU A 233 2.65 -14.36 -22.06
N LEU A 234 3.33 -13.79 -21.06
CA LEU A 234 2.93 -12.53 -20.42
C LEU A 234 3.10 -11.34 -21.38
N GLN A 235 4.12 -11.35 -22.22
CA GLN A 235 4.38 -10.30 -23.21
C GLN A 235 3.28 -10.26 -24.28
N TYR A 236 2.85 -11.41 -24.78
CA TYR A 236 1.75 -11.52 -25.74
C TYR A 236 0.36 -11.46 -25.07
N GLY A 237 0.21 -12.03 -23.88
CA GLY A 237 -1.04 -12.04 -23.12
C GLY A 237 -1.40 -10.68 -22.49
N SER A 238 -0.43 -9.81 -22.30
CA SER A 238 -0.65 -8.46 -21.74
C SER A 238 -1.54 -7.58 -22.63
N TRP A 239 -1.61 -7.88 -23.93
CA TRP A 239 -2.50 -7.22 -24.88
C TRP A 239 -3.96 -7.68 -24.68
N MET A 240 -4.20 -8.95 -24.40
CA MET A 240 -5.53 -9.55 -24.26
C MET A 240 -6.11 -9.40 -22.83
N PHE A 241 -5.24 -9.42 -21.80
CA PHE A 241 -5.61 -9.35 -20.39
C PHE A 241 -5.04 -8.09 -19.73
N ARG A 242 -5.39 -6.91 -20.28
CA ARG A 242 -4.91 -5.60 -19.80
C ARG A 242 -5.06 -5.45 -18.29
N GLY A 243 -3.93 -5.43 -17.56
CA GLY A 243 -3.88 -5.14 -16.14
C GLY A 243 -4.17 -6.29 -15.17
N LEU A 244 -4.45 -7.51 -15.68
CA LEU A 244 -4.67 -8.70 -14.86
C LEU A 244 -3.42 -9.55 -14.68
N LEU A 245 -2.43 -9.44 -15.56
CA LEU A 245 -1.19 -10.21 -15.49
C LEU A 245 -0.05 -9.37 -14.91
N PRO A 246 0.87 -9.99 -14.14
CA PRO A 246 2.08 -9.31 -13.67
C PRO A 246 2.95 -8.88 -14.85
N SER A 247 3.78 -7.84 -14.66
CA SER A 247 4.74 -7.43 -15.69
C SER A 247 5.79 -8.52 -15.91
N PRO A 248 6.37 -8.66 -17.11
CA PRO A 248 7.49 -9.58 -17.35
C PRO A 248 8.66 -9.34 -16.37
N ALA A 249 8.94 -8.09 -16.01
CA ALA A 249 9.96 -7.71 -15.02
C ALA A 249 9.65 -8.25 -13.60
N ALA A 250 8.39 -8.53 -13.28
CA ALA A 250 8.03 -9.16 -12.01
C ALA A 250 8.61 -10.58 -11.88
N ILE A 251 8.78 -11.30 -13.00
CA ILE A 251 9.37 -12.64 -13.02
C ILE A 251 10.87 -12.57 -12.70
N ASP A 252 11.57 -11.58 -13.25
CA ASP A 252 13.01 -11.40 -13.02
C ASP A 252 13.30 -11.13 -11.54
N ARG A 253 12.40 -10.41 -10.87
CA ARG A 253 12.51 -10.14 -9.43
C ARG A 253 12.15 -11.33 -8.53
N LEU A 254 11.58 -12.41 -9.06
CA LEU A 254 11.32 -13.59 -8.23
C LEU A 254 12.60 -14.18 -7.62
N ALA A 255 13.74 -14.02 -8.27
CA ALA A 255 15.03 -14.50 -7.78
C ALA A 255 15.75 -13.50 -6.85
N VAL A 256 15.17 -12.33 -6.59
CA VAL A 256 15.79 -11.27 -5.78
C VAL A 256 15.18 -11.24 -4.38
N ASP A 257 16.05 -11.08 -3.37
CA ASP A 257 15.62 -10.85 -2.00
C ASP A 257 15.03 -9.45 -1.85
N LEU A 258 13.78 -9.40 -1.43
CA LEU A 258 13.03 -8.17 -1.21
C LEU A 258 12.64 -8.00 0.27
N GLY A 259 13.40 -8.61 1.18
CA GLY A 259 13.26 -8.40 2.61
C GLY A 259 13.66 -6.98 3.03
N GLN A 260 13.02 -6.47 4.07
CA GLN A 260 13.31 -5.18 4.68
C GLN A 260 13.44 -5.36 6.19
N SER A 261 14.38 -4.64 6.83
CA SER A 261 14.40 -4.58 8.28
C SER A 261 13.26 -3.67 8.79
N ASN A 262 12.71 -4.05 9.95
CA ASN A 262 11.75 -3.25 10.70
C ASN A 262 12.41 -2.52 11.89
N ASP A 263 13.72 -2.61 12.07
CA ASP A 263 14.42 -2.11 13.27
C ASP A 263 14.12 -0.65 13.54
N GLU A 264 14.18 0.19 12.50
CA GLU A 264 13.85 1.61 12.62
C GLU A 264 12.38 1.85 13.00
N ALA A 265 11.46 1.06 12.44
CA ALA A 265 10.04 1.17 12.74
C ALA A 265 9.72 0.68 14.16
N ILE A 266 10.42 -0.36 14.63
CA ILE A 266 10.30 -0.87 15.99
C ILE A 266 10.84 0.15 16.98
N GLU A 267 12.04 0.67 16.74
CA GLU A 267 12.68 1.61 17.64
C GLU A 267 11.91 2.94 17.78
N LYS A 268 11.47 3.49 16.65
CA LYS A 268 10.81 4.80 16.63
C LYS A 268 9.31 4.77 16.96
N PHE A 269 8.62 3.69 16.62
CA PHE A 269 7.15 3.67 16.63
C PHE A 269 6.54 2.46 17.35
N ASP A 270 7.37 1.65 18.03
CA ASP A 270 6.93 0.38 18.67
C ASP A 270 6.14 -0.50 17.70
N PHE A 271 6.60 -0.53 16.45
CA PHE A 271 5.91 -1.23 15.38
C PHE A 271 6.05 -2.75 15.51
N ALA A 272 4.92 -3.44 15.59
CA ALA A 272 4.88 -4.91 15.64
C ALA A 272 4.04 -5.46 14.49
N ALA A 273 4.71 -6.08 13.51
CA ALA A 273 4.04 -6.76 12.42
C ALA A 273 3.60 -8.17 12.83
N ARG A 274 2.42 -8.60 12.37
CA ARG A 274 1.91 -9.96 12.53
C ARG A 274 2.56 -10.94 11.55
N SER A 275 2.49 -12.22 11.89
CA SER A 275 2.86 -13.31 10.98
C SER A 275 1.93 -13.37 9.78
N PHE A 276 2.47 -13.82 8.64
CA PHE A 276 1.72 -13.90 7.39
C PHE A 276 0.65 -14.99 7.43
N THR A 277 -0.60 -14.58 7.29
CA THR A 277 -1.77 -15.46 7.19
C THR A 277 -2.64 -14.97 6.03
N PRO A 278 -2.53 -15.58 4.82
CA PRO A 278 -3.17 -15.14 3.59
C PRO A 278 -4.68 -15.39 3.54
#